data_b7b146036dab7cabac2bf5b143fcbb7d
#
_entry.id   b7b146036dab7cabac2bf5b143fcbb7d
#
_cell.length_a   1.000
_cell.length_b   1.000
_cell.length_c   1.000
_cell.angle_alpha   90.00
_cell.angle_beta   90.00
_cell.angle_gamma   90.00
#
_symmetry.space_group_name_H-M   'P 1'
#
loop_
_entity.id
_entity.type
_entity.pdbx_description
1 polymer ?
#
loop_
_entity_poly.entity_id
_entity_poly.type
_entity_poly.pdbx_seq_one_letter_code
_entity_poly.pdbx_strand_id
1 'polypeptide(L)'
;MTPLFEIESLTHRYGSVLALDDLSLSAEPGAIGLVGQNGAGKSTLIKILLGLVRHTAGTVRVFGSDVTRNGVGLRGRIGYMPEREGVLPGLNGIEYVGLAGELNGMPRKQSLRRAHELLSQLGLEEARYRRLENYSAGMVQRIKLAATLVHDPDLLLLDEPTSGLDPDGRTAMLSLLKSLARRPGKSLVMSTHLLGDIERVCRHTIILEEGAVAASGTLDELLAGQPHAFLLQWKSDNDAISGEFLAALQRSGAEVASGDELGQARAVVSEQ
;
A
#
# COMPACT_ATOMS: atom_id res chain seq x y z
N MET A 1 23.99 -5.62 4.69
CA MET A 1 23.27 -4.35 4.48
C MET A 1 22.45 -4.09 5.72
N THR A 2 22.15 -2.84 6.06
CA THR A 2 21.25 -2.53 7.17
C THR A 2 19.82 -2.71 6.69
N PRO A 3 18.98 -3.49 7.37
CA PRO A 3 17.58 -3.64 7.02
C PRO A 3 16.85 -2.31 7.00
N LEU A 4 15.80 -2.20 6.17
CA LEU A 4 14.93 -1.05 6.12
C LEU A 4 14.22 -0.86 7.47
N PHE A 5 13.68 -1.96 7.99
CA PHE A 5 13.15 -2.05 9.35
C PHE A 5 13.30 -3.46 9.93
N GLU A 6 13.40 -3.53 11.26
CA GLU A 6 13.51 -4.74 12.07
C GLU A 6 12.47 -4.67 13.18
N ILE A 7 11.75 -5.75 13.38
CA ILE A 7 10.70 -5.89 14.37
C ILE A 7 10.91 -7.19 15.11
N GLU A 8 10.95 -7.12 16.44
CA GLU A 8 11.15 -8.28 17.33
C GLU A 8 10.01 -8.33 18.37
N SER A 9 9.21 -9.39 18.35
CA SER A 9 8.13 -9.67 19.30
C SER A 9 7.19 -8.47 19.54
N LEU A 10 6.82 -7.79 18.46
CA LEU A 10 5.98 -6.60 18.52
C LEU A 10 4.55 -6.95 18.90
N THR A 11 4.10 -6.43 20.03
CA THR A 11 2.71 -6.51 20.46
C THR A 11 2.15 -5.12 20.69
N HIS A 12 0.93 -4.87 20.20
CA HIS A 12 0.22 -3.63 20.45
C HIS A 12 -1.27 -3.83 20.71
N ARG A 13 -1.77 -3.13 21.75
CA ARG A 13 -3.17 -3.13 22.15
C ARG A 13 -3.75 -1.71 22.16
N TYR A 14 -4.96 -1.56 21.63
CA TYR A 14 -5.81 -0.39 21.85
C TYR A 14 -6.85 -0.75 22.92
N GLY A 15 -6.58 -0.42 24.18
CA GLY A 15 -7.41 -0.88 25.30
C GLY A 15 -7.49 -2.41 25.36
N SER A 16 -8.67 -2.98 25.16
CA SER A 16 -8.89 -4.43 25.14
C SER A 16 -8.59 -5.09 23.78
N VAL A 17 -8.51 -4.31 22.70
CA VAL A 17 -8.33 -4.82 21.33
C VAL A 17 -6.87 -5.10 21.07
N LEU A 18 -6.51 -6.36 20.79
CA LEU A 18 -5.18 -6.76 20.34
C LEU A 18 -5.08 -6.44 18.83
N ALA A 19 -4.24 -5.47 18.49
CA ALA A 19 -4.08 -5.02 17.10
C ALA A 19 -2.87 -5.64 16.40
N LEU A 20 -1.81 -5.97 17.18
CA LEU A 20 -0.64 -6.72 16.72
C LEU A 20 -0.24 -7.70 17.82
N ASP A 21 0.08 -8.94 17.42
CA ASP A 21 0.37 -10.05 18.33
C ASP A 21 1.70 -10.71 17.98
N ASP A 22 2.70 -10.56 18.85
CA ASP A 22 4.05 -11.16 18.78
C ASP A 22 4.68 -11.15 17.37
N LEU A 23 4.52 -10.04 16.66
CA LEU A 23 4.96 -9.89 15.29
C LEU A 23 6.48 -9.70 15.23
N SER A 24 7.16 -10.60 14.51
CA SER A 24 8.61 -10.53 14.29
C SER A 24 8.89 -10.63 12.79
N LEU A 25 9.61 -9.63 12.24
CA LEU A 25 10.03 -9.63 10.85
C LEU A 25 11.17 -8.63 10.60
N SER A 26 11.93 -8.88 9.54
CA SER A 26 12.92 -7.95 9.01
C SER A 26 12.68 -7.74 7.52
N ALA A 27 12.87 -6.52 7.05
CA ALA A 27 12.66 -6.20 5.65
C ALA A 27 13.84 -5.41 5.08
N GLU A 28 14.31 -5.81 3.91
CA GLU A 28 15.37 -5.14 3.17
C GLU A 28 14.83 -3.91 2.41
N PRO A 29 15.73 -2.93 2.08
CA PRO A 29 15.34 -1.79 1.26
C PRO A 29 14.73 -2.19 -0.09
N GLY A 30 13.63 -1.52 -0.46
CA GLY A 30 12.94 -1.78 -1.72
C GLY A 30 11.46 -1.46 -1.65
N ALA A 31 10.69 -2.04 -2.57
CA ALA A 31 9.23 -1.92 -2.61
C ALA A 31 8.60 -3.14 -1.92
N ILE A 32 7.90 -2.88 -0.83
CA ILE A 32 7.31 -3.87 0.07
C ILE A 32 5.80 -3.68 0.10
N GLY A 33 5.07 -4.76 -0.14
CA GLY A 33 3.62 -4.83 0.00
C GLY A 33 3.22 -5.32 1.38
N LEU A 34 2.29 -4.64 2.02
CA LEU A 34 1.68 -5.05 3.28
C LEU A 34 0.22 -5.40 3.03
N VAL A 35 -0.08 -6.69 2.94
CA VAL A 35 -1.39 -7.22 2.55
C VAL A 35 -2.13 -7.76 3.76
N GLY A 36 -3.43 -7.63 3.77
CA GLY A 36 -4.30 -8.21 4.78
C GLY A 36 -5.70 -7.61 4.72
N GLN A 37 -6.66 -8.29 5.32
CA GLN A 37 -8.03 -7.80 5.42
C GLN A 37 -8.11 -6.51 6.27
N ASN A 38 -9.28 -5.87 6.25
CA ASN A 38 -9.53 -4.74 7.14
C ASN A 38 -9.48 -5.23 8.60
N GLY A 39 -8.74 -4.50 9.44
CA GLY A 39 -8.51 -4.92 10.83
C GLY A 39 -7.29 -5.83 11.05
N ALA A 40 -6.60 -6.30 10.02
CA ALA A 40 -5.41 -7.17 10.17
C ALA A 40 -4.18 -6.50 10.82
N GLY A 41 -4.24 -5.20 11.17
CA GLY A 41 -3.15 -4.49 11.84
C GLY A 41 -2.26 -3.64 10.93
N LYS A 42 -2.50 -3.58 9.61
CA LYS A 42 -1.66 -2.85 8.62
C LYS A 42 -1.40 -1.39 9.00
N SER A 43 -2.45 -0.59 9.18
CA SER A 43 -2.31 0.83 9.56
C SER A 43 -1.70 1.01 10.94
N THR A 44 -1.92 0.08 11.86
CA THR A 44 -1.28 0.09 13.19
C THR A 44 0.22 -0.10 13.05
N LEU A 45 0.65 -1.09 12.26
CA LEU A 45 2.07 -1.33 11.98
C LEU A 45 2.73 -0.11 11.34
N ILE A 46 2.10 0.49 10.32
CA ILE A 46 2.59 1.72 9.68
C ILE A 46 2.75 2.85 10.70
N LYS A 47 1.77 3.09 11.57
CA LYS A 47 1.83 4.13 12.61
C LYS A 47 2.93 3.87 13.65
N ILE A 48 3.22 2.60 13.96
CA ILE A 48 4.32 2.24 14.86
C ILE A 48 5.67 2.47 14.17
N LEU A 49 5.85 2.08 12.90
CA LEU A 49 7.06 2.36 12.12
C LEU A 49 7.36 3.87 12.03
N LEU A 50 6.32 4.71 12.00
CA LEU A 50 6.42 6.16 12.07
C LEU A 50 6.75 6.70 13.47
N GLY A 51 6.66 5.88 14.51
CA GLY A 51 6.74 6.33 15.90
C GLY A 51 5.58 7.23 16.32
N LEU A 52 4.42 7.17 15.63
CA LEU A 52 3.19 7.88 15.99
C LEU A 52 2.40 7.14 17.08
N VAL A 53 2.52 5.82 17.11
CA VAL A 53 1.91 4.95 18.12
C VAL A 53 3.02 4.21 18.84
N ARG A 54 3.02 4.31 20.16
CA ARG A 54 3.96 3.54 21.01
C ARG A 54 3.42 2.13 21.19
N HIS A 55 4.21 1.15 20.80
CA HIS A 55 3.86 -0.27 20.98
C HIS A 55 3.83 -0.67 22.45
N THR A 56 3.12 -1.75 22.76
CA THR A 56 2.94 -2.26 24.13
C THR A 56 4.16 -3.08 24.58
N ALA A 57 4.69 -3.93 23.68
CA ALA A 57 5.86 -4.77 23.93
C ALA A 57 6.67 -4.98 22.63
N GLY A 58 7.89 -5.49 22.76
CA GLY A 58 8.79 -5.75 21.64
C GLY A 58 9.72 -4.58 21.31
N THR A 59 10.43 -4.70 20.20
CA THR A 59 11.33 -3.65 19.66
C THR A 59 11.08 -3.41 18.19
N VAL A 60 11.17 -2.14 17.78
CA VAL A 60 11.01 -1.74 16.38
C VAL A 60 12.10 -0.75 16.02
N ARG A 61 12.84 -1.07 14.97
CA ARG A 61 13.88 -0.20 14.40
C ARG A 61 13.57 0.11 12.93
N VAL A 62 13.81 1.34 12.54
CA VAL A 62 13.75 1.78 11.14
C VAL A 62 15.09 2.43 10.81
N PHE A 63 15.72 2.04 9.71
CA PHE A 63 17.09 2.44 9.36
C PHE A 63 18.10 2.20 10.51
N GLY A 64 17.93 1.10 11.27
CA GLY A 64 18.73 0.77 12.45
C GLY A 64 18.46 1.59 13.70
N SER A 65 17.55 2.58 13.65
CA SER A 65 17.20 3.45 14.79
C SER A 65 15.90 3.03 15.44
N ASP A 66 15.88 2.95 16.76
CA ASP A 66 14.68 2.66 17.57
C ASP A 66 13.63 3.77 17.41
N VAL A 67 12.43 3.39 16.97
CA VAL A 67 11.33 4.33 16.67
C VAL A 67 10.83 5.08 17.91
N THR A 68 11.02 4.52 19.10
CA THR A 68 10.57 5.13 20.36
C THR A 68 11.54 6.20 20.85
N ARG A 69 12.83 6.09 20.50
CA ARG A 69 13.89 6.98 20.99
C ARG A 69 14.21 8.11 20.02
N ASN A 70 14.10 7.88 18.72
CA ASN A 70 14.50 8.85 17.68
C ASN A 70 13.37 9.17 16.69
N GLY A 71 12.13 9.18 17.14
CA GLY A 71 10.96 9.35 16.29
C GLY A 71 10.96 10.64 15.45
N VAL A 72 11.47 11.76 15.98
CA VAL A 72 11.53 13.04 15.23
C VAL A 72 12.55 12.97 14.08
N GLY A 73 13.76 12.46 14.35
CA GLY A 73 14.80 12.32 13.32
C GLY A 73 14.39 11.33 12.22
N LEU A 74 13.69 10.25 12.60
CA LEU A 74 13.16 9.28 11.65
C LEU A 74 12.08 9.87 10.74
N ARG A 75 11.13 10.62 11.30
CA ARG A 75 10.04 11.22 10.52
C ARG A 75 10.53 12.20 9.45
N GLY A 76 11.65 12.89 9.66
CA GLY A 76 12.28 13.72 8.63
C GLY A 76 12.77 12.94 7.40
N ARG A 77 12.91 11.61 7.51
CA ARG A 77 13.33 10.70 6.43
C ARG A 77 12.18 9.85 5.88
N ILE A 78 10.99 9.96 6.46
CA ILE A 78 9.82 9.15 6.11
C ILE A 78 8.71 10.04 5.60
N GLY A 79 8.16 9.72 4.45
CA GLY A 79 6.93 10.30 3.93
C GLY A 79 5.76 9.38 4.26
N TYR A 80 4.69 9.93 4.83
CA TYR A 80 3.49 9.18 5.18
C TYR A 80 2.26 9.68 4.41
N MET A 81 1.58 8.76 3.77
CA MET A 81 0.30 8.98 3.10
C MET A 81 -0.78 8.18 3.81
N PRO A 82 -1.65 8.80 4.61
CA PRO A 82 -2.75 8.11 5.30
C PRO A 82 -3.90 7.75 4.34
N GLU A 83 -4.67 6.70 4.67
CA GLU A 83 -5.83 6.27 3.88
C GLU A 83 -6.88 7.37 3.74
N ARG A 84 -7.43 7.88 4.84
CA ARG A 84 -8.63 8.74 4.83
C ARG A 84 -8.34 10.22 5.09
N GLU A 85 -7.41 10.52 5.96
CA GLU A 85 -7.11 11.88 6.40
C GLU A 85 -6.03 12.52 5.54
N GLY A 86 -5.77 13.80 5.77
CA GLY A 86 -4.59 14.46 5.24
C GLY A 86 -4.84 15.62 4.30
N VAL A 87 -6.08 15.98 3.99
CA VAL A 87 -6.38 17.19 3.21
C VAL A 87 -6.98 18.25 4.12
N LEU A 88 -6.36 19.42 4.14
CA LEU A 88 -6.79 20.56 4.94
C LEU A 88 -7.75 21.41 4.12
N PRO A 89 -9.01 21.61 4.55
CA PRO A 89 -9.95 22.49 3.87
C PRO A 89 -9.47 23.94 3.89
N GLY A 90 -9.89 24.73 2.90
CA GLY A 90 -9.53 26.15 2.80
C GLY A 90 -8.20 26.41 2.10
N LEU A 91 -7.39 25.41 1.82
CA LEU A 91 -6.14 25.53 1.06
C LEU A 91 -6.33 25.16 -0.42
N ASN A 92 -5.48 25.70 -1.27
CA ASN A 92 -5.27 25.19 -2.63
C ASN A 92 -4.09 24.20 -2.69
N GLY A 93 -3.86 23.56 -3.84
CA GLY A 93 -2.83 22.53 -3.99
C GLY A 93 -1.42 23.00 -3.65
N ILE A 94 -1.02 24.21 -4.10
CA ILE A 94 0.30 24.79 -3.80
C ILE A 94 0.46 25.09 -2.33
N GLU A 95 -0.55 25.67 -1.71
CA GLU A 95 -0.52 26.00 -0.28
C GLU A 95 -0.40 24.73 0.57
N TYR A 96 -1.16 23.70 0.24
CA TYR A 96 -1.15 22.44 0.97
C TYR A 96 0.19 21.72 0.89
N VAL A 97 0.74 21.51 -0.34
CA VAL A 97 2.05 20.84 -0.49
C VAL A 97 3.17 21.71 0.05
N GLY A 98 3.09 23.04 -0.13
CA GLY A 98 4.02 23.99 0.45
C GLY A 98 4.06 23.91 1.97
N LEU A 99 2.89 23.91 2.61
CA LEU A 99 2.77 23.76 4.07
C LEU A 99 3.37 22.42 4.55
N ALA A 100 3.11 21.32 3.85
CA ALA A 100 3.69 20.02 4.18
C ALA A 100 5.23 20.07 4.18
N GLY A 101 5.85 20.77 3.22
CA GLY A 101 7.28 20.97 3.18
C GLY A 101 7.78 21.85 4.34
N GLU A 102 7.10 22.94 4.65
CA GLU A 102 7.45 23.81 5.78
C GLU A 102 7.37 23.06 7.12
N LEU A 103 6.35 22.22 7.33
CA LEU A 103 6.21 21.37 8.51
C LEU A 103 7.34 20.31 8.62
N ASN A 104 7.94 19.92 7.50
CA ASN A 104 9.13 19.06 7.47
C ASN A 104 10.46 19.86 7.53
N GLY A 105 10.41 21.14 7.90
CA GLY A 105 11.58 21.99 8.12
C GLY A 105 12.17 22.62 6.86
N MET A 106 11.50 22.55 5.72
CA MET A 106 11.97 23.20 4.49
C MET A 106 11.71 24.72 4.56
N PRO A 107 12.66 25.56 4.08
CA PRO A 107 12.40 26.99 3.90
C PRO A 107 11.22 27.21 2.95
N ARG A 108 10.31 28.15 3.29
CA ARG A 108 9.10 28.43 2.52
C ARG A 108 9.31 28.56 1.01
N LYS A 109 10.34 29.29 0.58
CA LYS A 109 10.65 29.49 -0.84
C LYS A 109 11.02 28.17 -1.54
N GLN A 110 11.79 27.31 -0.87
CA GLN A 110 12.16 26.00 -1.38
C GLN A 110 10.94 25.05 -1.41
N SER A 111 10.15 25.07 -0.37
CA SER A 111 8.92 24.26 -0.26
C SER A 111 7.93 24.57 -1.38
N LEU A 112 7.66 25.86 -1.64
CA LEU A 112 6.76 26.27 -2.72
C LEU A 112 7.32 25.89 -4.10
N ARG A 113 8.63 26.07 -4.34
CA ARG A 113 9.24 25.61 -5.60
C ARG A 113 9.06 24.11 -5.79
N ARG A 114 9.35 23.32 -4.74
CA ARG A 114 9.20 21.87 -4.77
C ARG A 114 7.73 21.44 -4.96
N ALA A 115 6.80 22.17 -4.35
CA ALA A 115 5.37 21.96 -4.56
C ALA A 115 4.97 22.13 -6.03
N HIS A 116 5.44 23.20 -6.71
CA HIS A 116 5.20 23.42 -8.13
C HIS A 116 5.72 22.26 -8.99
N GLU A 117 6.96 21.82 -8.75
CA GLU A 117 7.58 20.71 -9.47
C GLU A 117 6.77 19.41 -9.32
N LEU A 118 6.40 19.06 -8.08
CA LEU A 118 5.66 17.83 -7.79
C LEU A 118 4.24 17.85 -8.35
N LEU A 119 3.53 18.96 -8.25
CA LEU A 119 2.18 19.08 -8.80
C LEU A 119 2.18 18.95 -10.31
N SER A 120 3.19 19.49 -11.00
CA SER A 120 3.36 19.28 -12.45
C SER A 120 3.65 17.80 -12.75
N GLN A 121 4.60 17.17 -12.05
CA GLN A 121 4.95 15.74 -12.23
C GLN A 121 3.78 14.79 -11.99
N LEU A 122 2.86 15.16 -11.09
CA LEU A 122 1.69 14.34 -10.71
C LEU A 122 0.43 14.69 -11.52
N GLY A 123 0.55 15.53 -12.56
CA GLY A 123 -0.58 15.89 -13.43
C GLY A 123 -1.65 16.77 -12.74
N LEU A 124 -1.23 17.60 -11.80
CA LEU A 124 -2.08 18.56 -11.10
C LEU A 124 -1.75 20.03 -11.45
N GLU A 125 -1.06 20.24 -12.56
CA GLU A 125 -0.54 21.55 -12.95
C GLU A 125 -1.62 22.61 -13.06
N GLU A 126 -2.73 22.33 -13.76
CA GLU A 126 -3.85 23.25 -13.93
C GLU A 126 -4.69 23.39 -12.65
N ALA A 127 -4.72 22.37 -11.82
CA ALA A 127 -5.54 22.33 -10.61
C ALA A 127 -4.84 22.92 -9.38
N ARG A 128 -3.54 23.20 -9.45
CA ARG A 128 -2.72 23.60 -8.28
C ARG A 128 -3.21 24.83 -7.51
N TYR A 129 -3.96 25.72 -8.18
CA TYR A 129 -4.57 26.92 -7.56
C TYR A 129 -6.05 26.74 -7.19
N ARG A 130 -6.64 25.58 -7.53
CA ARG A 130 -8.01 25.24 -7.18
C ARG A 130 -8.07 24.85 -5.70
N ARG A 131 -9.16 25.20 -5.01
CA ARG A 131 -9.43 24.76 -3.65
C ARG A 131 -9.53 23.24 -3.57
N LEU A 132 -8.98 22.64 -2.50
CA LEU A 132 -8.91 21.19 -2.34
C LEU A 132 -10.29 20.54 -2.22
N GLU A 133 -11.30 21.27 -1.73
CA GLU A 133 -12.69 20.80 -1.64
C GLU A 133 -13.30 20.50 -3.03
N ASN A 134 -12.71 21.06 -4.09
CA ASN A 134 -13.15 20.86 -5.47
C ASN A 134 -12.30 19.81 -6.22
N TYR A 135 -11.49 19.04 -5.51
CA TYR A 135 -10.70 17.97 -6.11
C TYR A 135 -11.52 16.69 -6.23
N SER A 136 -11.34 15.96 -7.35
CA SER A 136 -11.84 14.59 -7.48
C SER A 136 -11.05 13.65 -6.56
N ALA A 137 -11.57 12.44 -6.30
CA ALA A 137 -10.88 11.45 -5.50
C ALA A 137 -9.45 11.17 -6.01
N GLY A 138 -9.28 11.05 -7.34
CA GLY A 138 -7.96 10.86 -7.95
C GLY A 138 -7.02 12.06 -7.75
N MET A 139 -7.55 13.28 -7.79
CA MET A 139 -6.75 14.48 -7.49
C MET A 139 -6.38 14.55 -6.01
N VAL A 140 -7.28 14.15 -5.11
CA VAL A 140 -7.00 14.07 -3.66
C VAL A 140 -5.88 13.07 -3.39
N GLN A 141 -5.89 11.89 -3.97
CA GLN A 141 -4.81 10.92 -3.77
C GLN A 141 -3.46 11.43 -4.34
N ARG A 142 -3.47 12.09 -5.50
CA ARG A 142 -2.24 12.67 -6.08
C ARG A 142 -1.69 13.83 -5.25
N ILE A 143 -2.54 14.69 -4.68
CA ILE A 143 -2.09 15.80 -3.83
C ILE A 143 -1.53 15.28 -2.48
N LYS A 144 -2.13 14.24 -1.90
CA LYS A 144 -1.60 13.55 -0.72
C LYS A 144 -0.22 12.96 -1.02
N LEU A 145 -0.05 12.31 -2.17
CA LEU A 145 1.25 11.81 -2.61
C LEU A 145 2.28 12.94 -2.80
N ALA A 146 1.87 14.09 -3.39
CA ALA A 146 2.74 15.26 -3.51
C ALA A 146 3.23 15.76 -2.15
N ALA A 147 2.32 15.88 -1.17
CA ALA A 147 2.66 16.29 0.19
C ALA A 147 3.59 15.29 0.88
N THR A 148 3.40 13.99 0.62
CA THR A 148 4.27 12.91 1.12
C THR A 148 5.69 12.99 0.56
N LEU A 149 5.85 13.46 -0.68
CA LEU A 149 7.12 13.51 -1.42
C LEU A 149 7.89 14.82 -1.28
N VAL A 150 7.27 15.88 -0.72
CA VAL A 150 7.81 17.25 -0.82
C VAL A 150 9.19 17.41 -0.20
N HIS A 151 9.47 16.74 0.91
CA HIS A 151 10.75 16.77 1.63
C HIS A 151 11.76 15.71 1.18
N ASP A 152 11.48 15.02 0.06
CA ASP A 152 12.30 13.97 -0.55
C ASP A 152 12.68 12.80 0.38
N PRO A 153 11.72 12.15 1.03
CA PRO A 153 11.98 11.10 2.02
C PRO A 153 12.72 9.88 1.45
N ASP A 154 13.43 9.15 2.32
CA ASP A 154 14.10 7.88 1.97
C ASP A 154 13.12 6.70 1.96
N LEU A 155 12.07 6.76 2.80
CA LEU A 155 11.02 5.74 2.92
C LEU A 155 9.65 6.38 2.73
N LEU A 156 8.84 5.77 1.87
CA LEU A 156 7.42 6.08 1.72
C LEU A 156 6.59 5.03 2.45
N LEU A 157 5.75 5.44 3.38
CA LEU A 157 4.73 4.60 4.02
C LEU A 157 3.36 5.04 3.49
N LEU A 158 2.73 4.20 2.69
CA LEU A 158 1.50 4.51 1.97
C LEU A 158 0.38 3.58 2.44
N ASP A 159 -0.63 4.16 3.09
CA ASP A 159 -1.77 3.41 3.62
C ASP A 159 -2.94 3.48 2.63
N GLU A 160 -3.24 2.36 1.97
CA GLU A 160 -4.29 2.20 0.94
C GLU A 160 -4.25 3.32 -0.15
N PRO A 161 -3.12 3.55 -0.85
CA PRO A 161 -2.96 4.71 -1.73
C PRO A 161 -3.88 4.71 -2.95
N THR A 162 -4.49 3.58 -3.27
CA THR A 162 -5.43 3.40 -4.40
C THR A 162 -6.89 3.40 -3.97
N SER A 163 -7.17 3.58 -2.68
CA SER A 163 -8.54 3.58 -2.13
C SER A 163 -9.38 4.70 -2.75
N GLY A 164 -10.62 4.35 -3.16
CA GLY A 164 -11.59 5.30 -3.73
C GLY A 164 -11.30 5.76 -5.16
N LEU A 165 -10.31 5.16 -5.83
CA LEU A 165 -10.01 5.46 -7.23
C LEU A 165 -10.83 4.57 -8.18
N ASP A 166 -11.24 5.14 -9.31
CA ASP A 166 -11.72 4.41 -10.46
C ASP A 166 -10.59 3.56 -11.10
N PRO A 167 -10.89 2.60 -11.98
CA PRO A 167 -9.89 1.70 -12.57
C PRO A 167 -8.73 2.43 -13.26
N ASP A 168 -9.00 3.52 -13.97
CA ASP A 168 -8.00 4.30 -14.69
C ASP A 168 -7.11 5.08 -13.72
N GLY A 169 -7.71 5.75 -12.74
CA GLY A 169 -7.01 6.46 -11.66
C GLY A 169 -6.13 5.53 -10.84
N ARG A 170 -6.63 4.32 -10.54
CA ARG A 170 -5.86 3.28 -9.85
C ARG A 170 -4.65 2.84 -10.67
N THR A 171 -4.84 2.54 -11.95
CA THR A 171 -3.75 2.14 -12.85
C THR A 171 -2.69 3.25 -12.96
N ALA A 172 -3.11 4.51 -13.08
CA ALA A 172 -2.20 5.65 -13.10
C ALA A 172 -1.43 5.81 -11.79
N MET A 173 -2.10 5.67 -10.62
CA MET A 173 -1.45 5.72 -9.31
C MET A 173 -0.41 4.62 -9.14
N LEU A 174 -0.74 3.36 -9.45
CA LEU A 174 0.20 2.24 -9.38
C LEU A 174 1.41 2.44 -10.29
N SER A 175 1.23 3.01 -11.47
CA SER A 175 2.34 3.36 -12.38
C SER A 175 3.26 4.41 -11.77
N LEU A 176 2.73 5.43 -11.11
CA LEU A 176 3.50 6.43 -10.36
C LEU A 176 4.28 5.78 -9.21
N LEU A 177 3.62 4.96 -8.39
CA LEU A 177 4.26 4.27 -7.27
C LEU A 177 5.37 3.34 -7.74
N LYS A 178 5.16 2.60 -8.82
CA LYS A 178 6.18 1.75 -9.45
C LYS A 178 7.41 2.57 -9.89
N SER A 179 7.19 3.75 -10.46
CA SER A 179 8.30 4.64 -10.87
C SER A 179 9.08 5.17 -9.67
N LEU A 180 8.40 5.51 -8.57
CA LEU A 180 9.02 5.94 -7.32
C LEU A 180 9.83 4.82 -6.66
N ALA A 181 9.29 3.61 -6.61
CA ALA A 181 9.96 2.43 -6.05
C ALA A 181 11.25 2.03 -6.78
N ARG A 182 11.42 2.46 -8.03
CA ARG A 182 12.63 2.22 -8.83
C ARG A 182 13.73 3.26 -8.65
N ARG A 183 13.47 4.34 -7.93
CA ARG A 183 14.47 5.38 -7.69
C ARG A 183 15.56 4.86 -6.76
N PRO A 184 16.85 5.03 -7.10
CA PRO A 184 17.95 4.60 -6.23
C PRO A 184 17.87 5.23 -4.84
N GLY A 185 18.12 4.43 -3.80
CA GLY A 185 18.13 4.89 -2.41
C GLY A 185 16.74 5.16 -1.80
N LYS A 186 15.65 4.92 -2.55
CA LYS A 186 14.28 5.08 -2.05
C LYS A 186 13.67 3.71 -1.77
N SER A 187 12.89 3.65 -0.70
CA SER A 187 12.10 2.47 -0.34
C SER A 187 10.63 2.85 -0.18
N LEU A 188 9.75 1.87 -0.34
CA LEU A 188 8.32 2.07 -0.28
C LEU A 188 7.66 0.89 0.44
N VAL A 189 6.80 1.18 1.40
CA VAL A 189 5.87 0.21 1.99
C VAL A 189 4.45 0.66 1.63
N MET A 190 3.71 -0.20 0.97
CA MET A 190 2.34 0.08 0.53
C MET A 190 1.38 -0.93 1.18
N SER A 191 0.45 -0.46 1.99
CA SER A 191 -0.64 -1.30 2.47
C SER A 191 -1.76 -1.37 1.45
N THR A 192 -2.34 -2.55 1.30
CA THR A 192 -3.55 -2.77 0.51
C THR A 192 -4.20 -4.11 0.89
N HIS A 193 -5.48 -4.25 0.58
CA HIS A 193 -6.19 -5.53 0.64
C HIS A 193 -6.25 -6.24 -0.73
N LEU A 194 -5.62 -5.66 -1.77
CA LEU A 194 -5.71 -6.11 -3.16
C LEU A 194 -4.33 -6.62 -3.64
N LEU A 195 -4.17 -7.92 -3.76
CA LEU A 195 -2.92 -8.55 -4.21
C LEU A 195 -2.44 -8.04 -5.58
N GLY A 196 -3.34 -7.79 -6.52
CA GLY A 196 -2.98 -7.26 -7.84
C GLY A 196 -2.33 -5.88 -7.84
N ASP A 197 -2.48 -5.06 -6.77
CA ASP A 197 -1.74 -3.80 -6.62
C ASP A 197 -0.29 -4.06 -6.21
N ILE A 198 -0.10 -5.03 -5.30
CA ILE A 198 1.24 -5.42 -4.83
C ILE A 198 2.06 -5.96 -5.98
N GLU A 199 1.52 -6.89 -6.77
CA GLU A 199 2.17 -7.50 -7.93
C GLU A 199 2.72 -6.45 -8.92
N ARG A 200 1.98 -5.36 -9.09
CA ARG A 200 2.39 -4.29 -10.03
C ARG A 200 3.53 -3.41 -9.52
N VAL A 201 3.69 -3.25 -8.19
CA VAL A 201 4.57 -2.26 -7.58
C VAL A 201 5.67 -2.89 -6.75
N CYS A 202 5.34 -3.90 -5.94
CA CYS A 202 6.21 -4.45 -4.91
C CYS A 202 6.94 -5.71 -5.38
N ARG A 203 8.09 -5.98 -4.77
CA ARG A 203 8.86 -7.21 -4.99
C ARG A 203 8.77 -8.16 -3.82
N HIS A 204 8.60 -7.63 -2.63
CA HIS A 204 8.45 -8.39 -1.39
C HIS A 204 7.07 -8.10 -0.81
N THR A 205 6.44 -9.14 -0.26
CA THR A 205 5.09 -9.06 0.29
C THR A 205 5.09 -9.60 1.70
N ILE A 206 4.44 -8.90 2.59
CA ILE A 206 4.17 -9.31 3.97
C ILE A 206 2.65 -9.44 4.08
N ILE A 207 2.18 -10.63 4.45
CA ILE A 207 0.75 -10.91 4.66
C ILE A 207 0.49 -10.86 6.16
N LEU A 208 -0.41 -9.96 6.56
CA LEU A 208 -0.90 -9.86 7.94
C LEU A 208 -2.30 -10.46 8.06
N GLU A 209 -2.48 -11.29 9.07
CA GLU A 209 -3.76 -11.85 9.47
C GLU A 209 -3.90 -11.77 10.99
N GLU A 210 -5.00 -11.23 11.48
CA GLU A 210 -5.32 -11.09 12.92
C GLU A 210 -4.19 -10.50 13.78
N GLY A 211 -3.43 -9.58 13.22
CA GLY A 211 -2.31 -8.89 13.92
C GLY A 211 -0.98 -9.61 13.89
N ALA A 212 -0.89 -10.78 13.26
CA ALA A 212 0.34 -11.56 13.12
C ALA A 212 0.82 -11.62 11.65
N VAL A 213 2.09 -12.00 11.43
CA VAL A 213 2.62 -12.30 10.09
C VAL A 213 2.18 -13.71 9.70
N ALA A 214 1.27 -13.82 8.73
CA ALA A 214 0.87 -15.10 8.16
C ALA A 214 1.92 -15.65 7.18
N ALA A 215 2.50 -14.77 6.35
CA ALA A 215 3.55 -15.13 5.41
C ALA A 215 4.36 -13.89 5.00
N SER A 216 5.61 -14.10 4.57
CA SER A 216 6.49 -13.05 4.04
C SER A 216 7.45 -13.63 3.02
N GLY A 217 7.57 -12.99 1.86
CA GLY A 217 8.42 -13.45 0.75
C GLY A 217 8.16 -12.67 -0.53
N THR A 218 8.78 -13.07 -1.61
CA THR A 218 8.37 -12.61 -2.95
C THR A 218 7.00 -13.21 -3.31
N LEU A 219 6.27 -12.58 -4.22
CA LEU A 219 4.97 -13.11 -4.62
C LEU A 219 5.08 -14.52 -5.20
N ASP A 220 6.13 -14.77 -5.99
CA ASP A 220 6.41 -16.09 -6.57
C ASP A 220 6.65 -17.16 -5.49
N GLU A 221 7.41 -16.83 -4.43
CA GLU A 221 7.61 -17.72 -3.28
C GLU A 221 6.32 -17.99 -2.52
N LEU A 222 5.48 -16.97 -2.34
CA LEU A 222 4.21 -17.07 -1.61
C LEU A 222 3.16 -17.86 -2.40
N LEU A 223 3.23 -17.85 -3.72
CA LEU A 223 2.35 -18.61 -4.60
C LEU A 223 2.89 -20.01 -4.91
N ALA A 224 4.20 -20.25 -4.72
CA ALA A 224 4.79 -21.56 -4.94
C ALA A 224 4.16 -22.61 -4.02
N GLY A 225 3.63 -23.67 -4.63
CA GLY A 225 2.95 -24.76 -3.91
C GLY A 225 1.50 -24.48 -3.50
N GLN A 226 0.94 -23.32 -3.84
CA GLN A 226 -0.49 -23.09 -3.72
C GLN A 226 -1.20 -23.56 -5.00
N PRO A 227 -2.29 -24.33 -4.91
CA PRO A 227 -3.09 -24.65 -6.09
C PRO A 227 -3.62 -23.35 -6.71
N HIS A 228 -3.34 -23.13 -8.00
CA HIS A 228 -3.82 -21.94 -8.68
C HIS A 228 -5.34 -21.99 -8.79
N ALA A 229 -6.03 -21.09 -8.07
CA ALA A 229 -7.47 -20.93 -8.16
C ALA A 229 -7.80 -19.79 -9.12
N PHE A 230 -8.52 -20.09 -10.19
CA PHE A 230 -9.00 -19.13 -11.17
C PHE A 230 -10.50 -18.92 -10.97
N LEU A 231 -10.95 -17.66 -10.84
CA LEU A 231 -12.33 -17.30 -10.98
C LEU A 231 -12.62 -17.09 -12.48
N LEU A 232 -13.33 -18.01 -13.08
CA LEU A 232 -13.72 -17.93 -14.47
C LEU A 232 -15.10 -17.32 -14.57
N GLN A 233 -15.24 -16.28 -15.37
CA GLN A 233 -16.52 -15.67 -15.71
C GLN A 233 -16.71 -15.81 -17.22
N TRP A 234 -17.85 -16.32 -17.63
CA TRP A 234 -18.21 -16.37 -19.05
C TRP A 234 -19.63 -15.85 -19.25
N LYS A 235 -19.88 -15.34 -20.41
CA LYS A 235 -21.19 -14.89 -20.80
C LYS A 235 -21.73 -15.84 -21.87
N SER A 236 -22.74 -16.62 -21.54
CA SER A 236 -23.41 -17.50 -22.47
C SER A 236 -24.90 -17.50 -22.14
N ASP A 237 -25.73 -17.29 -23.18
CA ASP A 237 -27.17 -17.38 -23.09
C ASP A 237 -27.68 -18.84 -23.28
N ASN A 238 -26.76 -19.81 -23.36
CA ASN A 238 -27.05 -21.21 -23.59
C ASN A 238 -26.40 -22.11 -22.53
N ASP A 239 -27.23 -22.71 -21.68
CA ASP A 239 -26.82 -23.58 -20.58
C ASP A 239 -26.05 -24.83 -21.06
N ALA A 240 -26.32 -25.33 -22.26
CA ALA A 240 -25.61 -26.48 -22.83
C ALA A 240 -24.13 -26.15 -23.12
N ILE A 241 -23.85 -24.96 -23.65
CA ILE A 241 -22.46 -24.50 -23.90
C ILE A 241 -21.71 -24.29 -22.58
N SER A 242 -22.40 -23.76 -21.57
CA SER A 242 -21.83 -23.59 -20.23
C SER A 242 -21.44 -24.94 -19.61
N GLY A 243 -22.32 -25.95 -19.76
CA GLY A 243 -22.05 -27.31 -19.28
C GLY A 243 -20.88 -28.01 -19.99
N GLU A 244 -20.77 -27.86 -21.32
CA GLU A 244 -19.65 -28.39 -22.10
C GLU A 244 -18.32 -27.73 -21.74
N PHE A 245 -18.31 -26.43 -21.48
CA PHE A 245 -17.14 -25.67 -21.04
C PHE A 245 -16.62 -26.14 -19.68
N LEU A 246 -17.53 -26.28 -18.70
CA LEU A 246 -17.20 -26.80 -17.36
C LEU A 246 -16.67 -28.26 -17.44
N ALA A 247 -17.29 -29.10 -18.24
CA ALA A 247 -16.84 -30.48 -18.46
C ALA A 247 -15.47 -30.54 -19.15
N ALA A 248 -15.14 -29.59 -20.03
CA ALA A 248 -13.84 -29.50 -20.65
C ALA A 248 -12.75 -29.09 -19.64
N LEU A 249 -13.03 -28.15 -18.75
CA LEU A 249 -12.14 -27.75 -17.66
C LEU A 249 -11.85 -28.92 -16.69
N GLN A 250 -12.89 -29.66 -16.30
CA GLN A 250 -12.73 -30.86 -15.44
C GLN A 250 -11.86 -31.93 -16.12
N ARG A 251 -12.03 -32.14 -17.42
CA ARG A 251 -11.19 -33.08 -18.20
C ARG A 251 -9.73 -32.67 -18.33
N SER A 252 -9.43 -31.37 -18.20
CA SER A 252 -8.06 -30.83 -18.14
C SER A 252 -7.39 -30.98 -16.78
N GLY A 253 -8.05 -31.60 -15.80
CA GLY A 253 -7.51 -31.82 -14.46
C GLY A 253 -7.81 -30.71 -13.45
N ALA A 254 -8.65 -29.73 -13.81
CA ALA A 254 -9.06 -28.70 -12.88
C ALA A 254 -10.21 -29.18 -11.96
N GLU A 255 -10.10 -28.91 -10.66
CA GLU A 255 -11.25 -29.00 -9.76
C GLU A 255 -12.13 -27.79 -9.98
N VAL A 256 -13.37 -28.00 -10.43
CA VAL A 256 -14.32 -26.93 -10.75
C VAL A 256 -15.46 -26.94 -9.76
N ALA A 257 -15.61 -25.84 -9.01
CA ALA A 257 -16.77 -25.55 -8.19
C ALA A 257 -17.67 -24.52 -8.89
N SER A 258 -18.97 -24.79 -8.99
CA SER A 258 -19.94 -23.82 -9.52
C SER A 258 -19.99 -22.57 -8.63
N GLY A 259 -19.98 -21.38 -9.25
CA GLY A 259 -20.17 -20.12 -8.54
C GLY A 259 -21.64 -19.86 -8.18
N ASP A 260 -21.87 -18.89 -7.33
CA ASP A 260 -23.22 -18.52 -6.83
C ASP A 260 -24.12 -17.87 -7.90
N GLU A 261 -23.58 -17.53 -9.08
CA GLU A 261 -24.28 -16.92 -10.20
C GLU A 261 -24.10 -17.72 -11.50
N LEU A 262 -25.10 -17.71 -12.36
CA LEU A 262 -25.04 -18.27 -13.71
C LEU A 262 -23.89 -17.64 -14.51
N GLY A 263 -23.00 -18.46 -15.06
CA GLY A 263 -21.82 -17.98 -15.82
C GLY A 263 -20.59 -17.72 -14.98
N GLN A 264 -20.51 -18.25 -13.76
CA GLN A 264 -19.29 -18.22 -12.92
C GLN A 264 -18.91 -19.61 -12.44
N ALA A 265 -17.62 -19.90 -12.45
CA ALA A 265 -17.06 -21.06 -11.76
C ALA A 265 -15.68 -20.75 -11.20
N ARG A 266 -15.36 -21.37 -10.09
CA ARG A 266 -14.01 -21.38 -9.52
C ARG A 266 -13.31 -22.66 -9.99
N ALA A 267 -12.22 -22.52 -10.73
CA ALA A 267 -11.37 -23.61 -11.13
C ALA A 267 -10.08 -23.60 -10.32
N VAL A 268 -9.72 -24.73 -9.76
CA VAL A 268 -8.44 -24.94 -9.04
C VAL A 268 -7.61 -25.91 -9.86
N VAL A 269 -6.43 -25.47 -10.28
CA VAL A 269 -5.46 -26.32 -10.99
C VAL A 269 -4.32 -26.61 -10.02
N SER A 270 -4.15 -27.87 -9.64
CA SER A 270 -2.98 -28.33 -8.90
C SER A 270 -1.86 -28.65 -9.91
N GLU A 271 -0.68 -28.08 -9.71
CA GLU A 271 0.52 -28.51 -10.44
C GLU A 271 0.80 -29.98 -10.09
N GLN A 272 0.95 -30.79 -11.11
CA GLN A 272 1.43 -32.20 -11.00
C GLN A 272 2.95 -32.23 -10.97
#